data_70c44605b030c35ce1bc309cb98fea37
#
_entry.id   70c44605b030c35ce1bc309cb98fea37
#
_cell.length_a   1.000
_cell.length_b   1.000
_cell.length_c   1.000
_cell.angle_alpha   90.00
_cell.angle_beta   90.00
_cell.angle_gamma   90.00
#
_symmetry.space_group_name_H-M   'P 1'
#
loop_
_entity.id
_entity.type
_entity.pdbx_description
1 polymer ?
#
loop_
_entity_poly.entity_id
_entity_poly.type
_entity_poly.pdbx_seq_one_letter_code
_entity_poly.pdbx_strand_id
1 'polypeptide(L)'
;MTNNPYFTLTFFTRKPRSEGYTDHKVYVRISVAGQQTDLAIGRSVNPENWDQKRKLSKGRSRRDLELNKYLDEIRARFCEIHTNLVREKKLVNPIVMRDLFLGKVEKPKMLCEIFTESNAKRKEEMERGDMVNATYLRWERCVTYLGEFMRLTMNVDDIPVRDVTAGMIDDFEHFLRVSKNCANNTAVKYLRYLKNTIQYAIAHKWITEDPFIGRKFHRTQAKRQFLTEAEIMEILKLDFSMMPRLELVRDTFVFCCFTGLAFCDIKSLQWSDIEKDCI
;
A
#
# COMPACT_ATOMS: atom_id res chain seq x y z
N MET A 1 15.02 -3.46 -16.88
CA MET A 1 16.11 -4.04 -16.07
C MET A 1 15.47 -4.85 -14.98
N THR A 2 15.61 -6.17 -14.99
CA THR A 2 15.07 -7.07 -13.98
C THR A 2 15.83 -6.83 -12.69
N ASN A 3 15.22 -6.09 -11.76
CA ASN A 3 15.76 -5.87 -10.43
C ASN A 3 15.56 -7.16 -9.62
N ASN A 4 16.38 -8.18 -9.92
CA ASN A 4 16.43 -9.39 -9.11
C ASN A 4 17.49 -9.15 -8.02
N PRO A 5 17.12 -8.79 -6.79
CA PRO A 5 18.07 -8.46 -5.76
C PRO A 5 18.83 -9.72 -5.37
N TYR A 6 20.11 -9.76 -5.67
CA TYR A 6 20.99 -10.83 -5.20
C TYR A 6 20.92 -10.86 -3.66
N PHE A 7 20.75 -12.05 -3.13
CA PHE A 7 20.88 -12.28 -1.70
C PHE A 7 22.17 -13.04 -1.41
N THR A 8 22.73 -12.79 -0.25
CA THR A 8 23.90 -13.53 0.24
C THR A 8 23.63 -14.09 1.63
N LEU A 9 24.14 -15.29 1.87
CA LEU A 9 24.13 -15.95 3.17
C LEU A 9 25.54 -16.10 3.69
N THR A 10 25.78 -15.59 4.90
CA THR A 10 27.08 -15.70 5.55
C THR A 10 26.91 -16.32 6.94
N PHE A 11 27.54 -17.47 7.18
CA PHE A 11 27.59 -18.04 8.52
C PHE A 11 28.73 -17.44 9.33
N PHE A 12 28.48 -17.23 10.60
CA PHE A 12 29.48 -16.71 11.53
C PHE A 12 29.19 -17.17 12.96
N THR A 13 30.18 -17.04 13.84
CA THR A 13 30.05 -17.48 15.23
C THR A 13 30.13 -16.28 16.18
N ARG A 14 29.39 -16.37 17.30
CA ARG A 14 29.46 -15.39 18.40
C ARG A 14 29.76 -16.11 19.70
N LYS A 15 30.66 -15.52 20.50
CA LYS A 15 30.94 -15.97 21.88
C LYS A 15 29.66 -15.90 22.72
N PRO A 16 29.33 -16.93 23.53
CA PRO A 16 28.20 -16.84 24.46
C PRO A 16 28.43 -15.74 25.49
N ARG A 17 27.34 -15.10 25.95
CA ARG A 17 27.39 -14.06 26.98
C ARG A 17 27.58 -14.63 28.41
N SER A 18 27.16 -15.88 28.63
CA SER A 18 27.26 -16.56 29.93
C SER A 18 28.64 -17.19 30.09
N GLU A 19 29.24 -17.00 31.25
CA GLU A 19 30.49 -17.67 31.68
C GLU A 19 30.26 -19.19 31.80
N GLY A 20 31.27 -19.99 31.39
CA GLY A 20 31.22 -21.45 31.46
C GLY A 20 30.98 -22.18 30.14
N TYR A 21 30.68 -21.47 29.05
CA TYR A 21 30.53 -22.10 27.73
C TYR A 21 31.74 -21.83 26.84
N THR A 22 32.39 -22.88 26.37
CA THR A 22 33.57 -22.79 25.48
C THR A 22 33.15 -22.73 23.99
N ASP A 23 32.02 -23.34 23.65
CA ASP A 23 31.54 -23.38 22.29
C ASP A 23 30.85 -22.06 21.85
N HIS A 24 31.15 -21.57 20.66
CA HIS A 24 30.52 -20.40 20.08
C HIS A 24 29.20 -20.77 19.40
N LYS A 25 28.16 -19.93 19.57
CA LYS A 25 26.87 -20.08 18.88
C LYS A 25 27.01 -19.68 17.40
N VAL A 26 26.44 -20.50 16.51
CA VAL A 26 26.45 -20.24 15.06
C VAL A 26 25.22 -19.43 14.66
N TYR A 27 25.45 -18.46 13.80
CA TYR A 27 24.46 -17.56 13.24
C TYR A 27 24.53 -17.58 11.71
N VAL A 28 23.41 -17.30 11.06
CA VAL A 28 23.36 -16.97 9.65
C VAL A 28 22.97 -15.50 9.49
N ARG A 29 23.72 -14.79 8.64
CA ARG A 29 23.39 -13.45 8.18
C ARG A 29 22.79 -13.52 6.80
N ILE A 30 21.62 -12.95 6.65
CA ILE A 30 20.88 -12.84 5.40
C ILE A 30 21.02 -11.39 4.94
N SER A 31 21.58 -11.16 3.76
CA SER A 31 21.75 -9.82 3.20
C SER A 31 21.05 -9.71 1.85
N VAL A 32 20.23 -8.69 1.66
CA VAL A 32 19.50 -8.40 0.42
C VAL A 32 19.53 -6.89 0.19
N ALA A 33 19.98 -6.45 -0.97
CA ALA A 33 19.99 -5.04 -1.37
C ALA A 33 20.52 -4.08 -0.28
N GLY A 34 21.61 -4.46 0.42
CA GLY A 34 22.24 -3.66 1.48
C GLY A 34 21.59 -3.78 2.86
N GLN A 35 20.40 -4.34 2.97
CA GLN A 35 19.78 -4.64 4.26
C GLN A 35 20.26 -5.99 4.80
N GLN A 36 20.34 -6.12 6.13
CA GLN A 36 20.85 -7.33 6.77
C GLN A 36 20.00 -7.73 7.98
N THR A 37 19.86 -9.05 8.21
CA THR A 37 19.33 -9.60 9.45
C THR A 37 20.10 -10.85 9.86
N ASP A 38 20.28 -11.04 11.16
CA ASP A 38 21.00 -12.18 11.73
C ASP A 38 20.00 -13.14 12.37
N LEU A 39 20.22 -14.45 12.20
CA LEU A 39 19.42 -15.50 12.79
C LEU A 39 20.33 -16.52 13.49
N ALA A 40 20.04 -16.82 14.76
CA ALA A 40 20.68 -17.94 15.47
C ALA A 40 20.12 -19.26 14.97
N ILE A 41 20.99 -20.20 14.57
CA ILE A 41 20.56 -21.49 14.01
C ILE A 41 20.45 -22.62 15.04
N GLY A 42 20.59 -22.30 16.33
CA GLY A 42 20.45 -23.29 17.41
C GLY A 42 21.58 -24.31 17.50
N ARG A 43 22.71 -24.05 16.87
CA ARG A 43 23.91 -24.91 16.89
C ARG A 43 25.11 -24.12 17.45
N SER A 44 26.07 -24.86 17.98
CA SER A 44 27.34 -24.32 18.47
C SER A 44 28.51 -25.14 17.95
N VAL A 45 29.67 -24.50 17.89
CA VAL A 45 30.91 -25.09 17.39
C VAL A 45 32.08 -24.64 18.26
N ASN A 46 33.09 -25.51 18.44
CA ASN A 46 34.35 -25.12 19.03
C ASN A 46 35.02 -24.05 18.16
N PRO A 47 35.40 -22.86 18.69
CA PRO A 47 35.99 -21.79 17.91
C PRO A 47 37.27 -22.21 17.18
N GLU A 48 38.04 -23.16 17.68
CA GLU A 48 39.25 -23.72 17.05
C GLU A 48 38.91 -24.50 15.76
N ASN A 49 37.73 -25.12 15.72
CA ASN A 49 37.26 -25.89 14.57
C ASN A 49 36.53 -25.02 13.54
N TRP A 50 36.33 -23.71 13.78
CA TRP A 50 35.64 -22.84 12.83
C TRP A 50 36.59 -22.24 11.78
N ASP A 51 36.30 -22.47 10.51
CA ASP A 51 37.02 -21.83 9.41
C ASP A 51 36.35 -20.50 9.05
N GLN A 52 37.03 -19.39 9.38
CA GLN A 52 36.54 -18.03 9.10
C GLN A 52 36.44 -17.68 7.60
N LYS A 53 37.25 -18.34 6.75
CA LYS A 53 37.20 -18.09 5.30
C LYS A 53 36.10 -18.90 4.62
N ARG A 54 36.02 -20.18 4.94
CA ARG A 54 35.01 -21.08 4.33
C ARG A 54 33.64 -20.99 5.00
N LYS A 55 33.58 -20.40 6.22
CA LYS A 55 32.33 -20.30 7.01
C LYS A 55 31.70 -21.66 7.33
N LEU A 56 32.55 -22.64 7.64
CA LEU A 56 32.21 -24.03 7.92
C LEU A 56 33.08 -24.54 9.08
N SER A 57 32.70 -25.67 9.68
CA SER A 57 33.61 -26.37 10.61
C SER A 57 34.65 -27.18 9.83
N LYS A 58 35.94 -27.00 10.19
CA LYS A 58 37.08 -27.76 9.68
C LYS A 58 37.34 -29.06 10.43
N GLY A 59 36.64 -29.29 11.54
CA GLY A 59 36.71 -30.51 12.33
C GLY A 59 36.21 -31.74 11.56
N ARG A 60 36.71 -32.90 11.94
CA ARG A 60 36.36 -34.19 11.34
C ARG A 60 35.49 -35.05 12.25
N SER A 61 35.06 -34.53 13.40
CA SER A 61 34.18 -35.27 14.30
C SER A 61 32.79 -35.43 13.66
N ARG A 62 32.06 -36.42 14.08
CA ARG A 62 30.66 -36.61 13.65
C ARG A 62 29.82 -35.36 13.84
N ARG A 63 30.01 -34.65 14.96
CA ARG A 63 29.34 -33.39 15.28
C ARG A 63 29.67 -32.29 14.26
N ASP A 64 30.92 -32.17 13.83
CA ASP A 64 31.35 -31.17 12.84
C ASP A 64 30.77 -31.46 11.45
N LEU A 65 30.73 -32.76 11.05
CA LEU A 65 30.13 -33.16 9.79
C LEU A 65 28.60 -32.92 9.76
N GLU A 66 27.93 -33.28 10.86
CA GLU A 66 26.48 -33.01 11.02
C GLU A 66 26.19 -31.51 11.00
N LEU A 67 27.04 -30.69 11.61
CA LEU A 67 26.91 -29.22 11.55
C LEU A 67 27.04 -28.73 10.11
N ASN A 68 28.07 -29.15 9.37
CA ASN A 68 28.27 -28.71 7.98
C ASN A 68 27.10 -29.13 7.08
N LYS A 69 26.60 -30.35 7.23
CA LYS A 69 25.38 -30.78 6.53
C LYS A 69 24.17 -29.89 6.83
N TYR A 70 23.99 -29.56 8.10
CA TYR A 70 22.90 -28.67 8.51
C TYR A 70 23.04 -27.24 7.94
N LEU A 71 24.27 -26.71 7.83
CA LEU A 71 24.51 -25.42 7.19
C LEU A 71 24.15 -25.46 5.69
N ASP A 72 24.41 -26.57 5.01
CA ASP A 72 24.05 -26.74 3.60
C ASP A 72 22.51 -26.88 3.42
N GLU A 73 21.83 -27.57 4.32
CA GLU A 73 20.37 -27.64 4.35
C GLU A 73 19.74 -26.25 4.55
N ILE A 74 20.31 -25.41 5.44
CA ILE A 74 19.89 -24.01 5.62
C ILE A 74 20.07 -23.21 4.33
N ARG A 75 21.22 -23.35 3.66
CA ARG A 75 21.46 -22.68 2.37
C ARG A 75 20.41 -23.05 1.34
N ALA A 76 20.18 -24.36 1.17
CA ALA A 76 19.19 -24.87 0.22
C ALA A 76 17.79 -24.29 0.49
N ARG A 77 17.37 -24.28 1.75
CA ARG A 77 16.05 -23.76 2.14
C ARG A 77 15.91 -22.25 1.91
N PHE A 78 16.95 -21.46 2.17
CA PHE A 78 16.93 -20.03 1.86
C PHE A 78 16.95 -19.75 0.35
N CYS A 79 17.65 -20.56 -0.45
CA CYS A 79 17.60 -20.49 -1.91
C CYS A 79 16.20 -20.80 -2.44
N GLU A 80 15.53 -21.79 -1.90
CA GLU A 80 14.15 -22.13 -2.25
C GLU A 80 13.19 -20.98 -1.90
N ILE A 81 13.29 -20.43 -0.68
CA ILE A 81 12.48 -19.28 -0.25
C ILE A 81 12.69 -18.09 -1.20
N HIS A 82 13.93 -17.76 -1.53
CA HIS A 82 14.25 -16.68 -2.46
C HIS A 82 13.64 -16.93 -3.84
N THR A 83 13.83 -18.13 -4.40
CA THR A 83 13.30 -18.51 -5.71
C THR A 83 11.77 -18.42 -5.74
N ASN A 84 11.10 -18.84 -4.68
CA ASN A 84 9.64 -18.75 -4.57
C ASN A 84 9.17 -17.30 -4.51
N LEU A 85 9.81 -16.43 -3.71
CA LEU A 85 9.49 -15.00 -3.63
C LEU A 85 9.66 -14.31 -5.00
N VAL A 86 10.75 -14.60 -5.72
CA VAL A 86 11.00 -14.02 -7.06
C VAL A 86 9.98 -14.53 -8.07
N ARG A 87 9.66 -15.84 -8.07
CA ARG A 87 8.65 -16.43 -8.96
C ARG A 87 7.25 -15.84 -8.72
N GLU A 88 6.91 -15.60 -7.45
CA GLU A 88 5.64 -15.02 -7.05
C GLU A 88 5.64 -13.48 -7.14
N LYS A 89 6.71 -12.86 -7.67
CA LYS A 89 6.89 -11.40 -7.76
C LYS A 89 6.65 -10.68 -6.44
N LYS A 90 7.05 -11.31 -5.33
CA LYS A 90 6.97 -10.74 -3.99
C LYS A 90 8.25 -10.01 -3.63
N LEU A 91 8.15 -9.02 -2.74
CA LEU A 91 9.31 -8.28 -2.25
C LEU A 91 10.30 -9.21 -1.55
N VAL A 92 11.54 -9.25 -2.03
CA VAL A 92 12.63 -9.99 -1.39
C VAL A 92 13.28 -9.09 -0.33
N ASN A 93 13.08 -9.44 0.95
CA ASN A 93 13.58 -8.69 2.11
C ASN A 93 14.18 -9.69 3.12
N PRO A 94 15.31 -9.39 3.77
CA PRO A 94 15.96 -10.29 4.73
C PRO A 94 15.04 -10.73 5.88
N ILE A 95 14.18 -9.82 6.36
CA ILE A 95 13.24 -10.11 7.46
C ILE A 95 12.18 -11.10 6.99
N VAL A 96 11.58 -10.89 5.80
CA VAL A 96 10.60 -11.79 5.20
C VAL A 96 11.20 -13.18 5.01
N MET A 97 12.42 -13.27 4.47
CA MET A 97 13.11 -14.55 4.28
C MET A 97 13.35 -15.26 5.60
N ARG A 98 13.79 -14.55 6.64
CA ARG A 98 13.97 -15.09 8.00
C ARG A 98 12.66 -15.64 8.57
N ASP A 99 11.57 -14.86 8.46
CA ASP A 99 10.27 -15.20 9.04
C ASP A 99 9.64 -16.41 8.33
N LEU A 100 9.78 -16.50 7.00
CA LEU A 100 9.41 -17.68 6.22
C LEU A 100 10.25 -18.92 6.61
N PHE A 101 11.56 -18.75 6.82
CA PHE A 101 12.45 -19.84 7.27
C PHE A 101 12.04 -20.37 8.63
N LEU A 102 11.66 -19.48 9.57
CA LEU A 102 11.23 -19.85 10.91
C LEU A 102 9.82 -20.44 10.97
N GLY A 103 9.10 -20.51 9.83
CA GLY A 103 7.70 -20.92 9.84
C GLY A 103 6.79 -19.95 10.63
N LYS A 104 7.29 -18.75 10.94
CA LYS A 104 6.48 -17.67 11.49
C LYS A 104 5.62 -17.08 10.38
N VAL A 105 4.76 -17.93 9.84
CA VAL A 105 3.79 -17.55 8.81
C VAL A 105 2.53 -17.03 9.51
N GLU A 106 2.59 -15.86 10.07
CA GLU A 106 1.53 -14.92 9.72
C GLU A 106 1.89 -14.52 8.28
N LYS A 107 1.08 -14.96 7.33
CA LYS A 107 1.17 -14.43 5.95
C LYS A 107 1.17 -12.93 6.11
N PRO A 108 2.25 -12.22 5.72
CA PRO A 108 2.28 -10.80 5.94
C PRO A 108 1.05 -10.21 5.26
N LYS A 109 0.27 -9.42 5.96
CA LYS A 109 -0.89 -8.75 5.36
C LYS A 109 -0.39 -7.84 4.24
N MET A 110 -0.87 -8.11 3.03
CA MET A 110 -0.46 -7.41 1.82
C MET A 110 -1.25 -6.13 1.66
N LEU A 111 -0.64 -5.08 1.12
CA LEU A 111 -1.23 -3.74 1.05
C LEU A 111 -2.50 -3.69 0.20
N CYS A 112 -2.45 -4.23 -1.02
CA CYS A 112 -3.62 -4.28 -1.90
C CYS A 112 -4.68 -5.25 -1.39
N GLU A 113 -4.29 -6.36 -0.73
CA GLU A 113 -5.23 -7.26 -0.07
C GLU A 113 -6.06 -6.52 0.98
N ILE A 114 -5.41 -5.79 1.91
CA ILE A 114 -6.08 -4.99 2.94
C ILE A 114 -7.01 -3.93 2.32
N PHE A 115 -6.52 -3.28 1.27
CA PHE A 115 -7.28 -2.24 0.58
C PHE A 115 -8.54 -2.84 -0.07
N THR A 116 -8.42 -3.99 -0.71
CA THR A 116 -9.52 -4.72 -1.35
C THR A 116 -10.53 -5.24 -0.31
N GLU A 117 -10.06 -5.82 0.80
CA GLU A 117 -10.92 -6.23 1.93
C GLU A 117 -11.72 -5.03 2.48
N SER A 118 -11.08 -3.87 2.60
CA SER A 118 -11.72 -2.63 3.05
C SER A 118 -12.73 -2.10 2.03
N ASN A 119 -12.46 -2.25 0.74
CA ASN A 119 -13.38 -1.86 -0.34
C ASN A 119 -14.60 -2.77 -0.42
N ALA A 120 -14.48 -4.05 -0.07
CA ALA A 120 -15.64 -4.94 0.01
C ALA A 120 -16.69 -4.42 1.01
N LYS A 121 -16.26 -3.95 2.20
CA LYS A 121 -17.14 -3.32 3.18
C LYS A 121 -17.80 -2.04 2.65
N ARG A 122 -17.02 -1.21 1.94
CA ARG A 122 -17.54 0.02 1.30
C ARG A 122 -18.55 -0.29 0.19
N LYS A 123 -18.40 -1.42 -0.47
CA LYS A 123 -19.36 -1.89 -1.46
C LYS A 123 -20.71 -2.20 -0.81
N GLU A 124 -20.70 -2.87 0.33
CA GLU A 124 -21.91 -3.14 1.11
C GLU A 124 -22.59 -1.84 1.59
N GLU A 125 -21.80 -0.85 2.04
CA GLU A 125 -22.29 0.49 2.40
C GLU A 125 -22.93 1.20 1.19
N MET A 126 -22.33 1.09 0.01
CA MET A 126 -22.87 1.65 -1.22
C MET A 126 -24.18 0.95 -1.64
N GLU A 127 -24.24 -0.37 -1.54
CA GLU A 127 -25.44 -1.16 -1.87
C GLU A 127 -26.61 -0.84 -0.93
N ARG A 128 -26.35 -0.47 0.34
CA ARG A 128 -27.36 0.01 1.30
C ARG A 128 -27.78 1.48 1.10
N GLY A 129 -27.06 2.22 0.24
CA GLY A 129 -27.30 3.65 0.01
C GLY A 129 -26.58 4.59 0.98
N ASP A 130 -25.76 4.07 1.91
CA ASP A 130 -24.97 4.87 2.86
C ASP A 130 -23.80 5.58 2.18
N MET A 131 -23.41 5.11 1.01
CA MET A 131 -22.33 5.69 0.19
C MET A 131 -22.73 5.85 -1.27
N VAL A 132 -22.40 7.00 -1.87
CA VAL A 132 -22.62 7.25 -3.30
C VAL A 132 -21.67 6.39 -4.14
N ASN A 133 -22.19 5.72 -5.17
CA ASN A 133 -21.43 4.87 -6.09
C ASN A 133 -20.16 5.56 -6.65
N ALA A 134 -20.24 6.85 -7.01
CA ALA A 134 -19.08 7.61 -7.49
C ALA A 134 -17.94 7.70 -6.45
N THR A 135 -18.24 7.60 -5.16
CA THR A 135 -17.23 7.56 -4.09
C THR A 135 -16.59 6.18 -4.01
N TYR A 136 -17.40 5.12 -4.03
CA TYR A 136 -16.91 3.74 -4.07
C TYR A 136 -15.97 3.51 -5.27
N LEU A 137 -16.35 3.90 -6.47
CA LEU A 137 -15.52 3.74 -7.68
C LEU A 137 -14.16 4.47 -7.59
N ARG A 138 -14.05 5.54 -6.82
CA ARG A 138 -12.76 6.21 -6.57
C ARG A 138 -11.85 5.40 -5.66
N TRP A 139 -12.40 4.69 -4.69
CA TRP A 139 -11.63 3.78 -3.84
C TRP A 139 -11.10 2.59 -4.66
N GLU A 140 -11.92 1.99 -5.50
CA GLU A 140 -11.53 0.92 -6.43
C GLU A 140 -10.40 1.38 -7.37
N ARG A 141 -10.55 2.56 -7.96
CA ARG A 141 -9.51 3.15 -8.83
C ARG A 141 -8.20 3.38 -8.10
N CYS A 142 -8.25 3.72 -6.81
CA CYS A 142 -7.04 3.89 -6.00
C CYS A 142 -6.26 2.57 -5.90
N VAL A 143 -6.92 1.45 -5.64
CA VAL A 143 -6.29 0.12 -5.60
C VAL A 143 -5.68 -0.23 -6.96
N THR A 144 -6.42 0.00 -8.04
CA THR A 144 -5.93 -0.23 -9.41
C THR A 144 -4.64 0.54 -9.67
N TYR A 145 -4.63 1.85 -9.36
CA TYR A 145 -3.44 2.69 -9.57
C TYR A 145 -2.26 2.30 -8.67
N LEU A 146 -2.54 1.85 -7.45
CA LEU A 146 -1.51 1.36 -6.54
C LEU A 146 -0.86 0.07 -7.07
N GLY A 147 -1.67 -0.89 -7.54
CA GLY A 147 -1.18 -2.11 -8.16
C GLY A 147 -0.38 -1.87 -9.43
N GLU A 148 -0.83 -0.93 -10.30
CA GLU A 148 -0.07 -0.54 -11.49
C GLU A 148 1.26 0.13 -11.13
N PHE A 149 1.27 1.02 -10.13
CA PHE A 149 2.48 1.64 -9.61
C PHE A 149 3.50 0.60 -9.14
N MET A 150 3.08 -0.35 -8.31
CA MET A 150 3.98 -1.40 -7.80
C MET A 150 4.53 -2.27 -8.91
N ARG A 151 3.72 -2.63 -9.91
CA ARG A 151 4.18 -3.41 -11.07
C ARG A 151 5.17 -2.65 -11.93
N LEU A 152 4.92 -1.38 -12.23
CA LEU A 152 5.76 -0.58 -13.13
C LEU A 152 7.04 -0.09 -12.47
N THR A 153 6.99 0.26 -11.18
CA THR A 153 8.12 0.88 -10.47
C THR A 153 8.95 -0.13 -9.69
N MET A 154 8.28 -1.12 -9.07
CA MET A 154 8.92 -2.08 -8.17
C MET A 154 8.99 -3.50 -8.75
N ASN A 155 8.31 -3.76 -9.89
CA ASN A 155 8.18 -5.08 -10.53
C ASN A 155 7.63 -6.17 -9.59
N VAL A 156 6.68 -5.79 -8.72
CA VAL A 156 5.95 -6.69 -7.81
C VAL A 156 4.46 -6.47 -7.96
N ASP A 157 3.63 -7.49 -7.68
CA ASP A 157 2.16 -7.36 -7.75
C ASP A 157 1.58 -6.73 -6.48
N ASP A 158 2.20 -6.97 -5.31
CA ASP A 158 1.79 -6.41 -4.01
C ASP A 158 2.97 -6.42 -3.04
N ILE A 159 2.89 -5.65 -1.94
CA ILE A 159 3.90 -5.60 -0.88
C ILE A 159 3.27 -5.81 0.49
N PRO A 160 4.02 -6.37 1.47
CA PRO A 160 3.59 -6.36 2.85
C PRO A 160 3.34 -4.93 3.34
N VAL A 161 2.24 -4.70 4.04
CA VAL A 161 1.88 -3.36 4.54
C VAL A 161 2.98 -2.76 5.46
N ARG A 162 3.73 -3.60 6.15
CA ARG A 162 4.86 -3.18 7.01
C ARG A 162 6.06 -2.62 6.22
N ASP A 163 6.14 -2.90 4.92
CA ASP A 163 7.25 -2.46 4.06
C ASP A 163 6.92 -1.13 3.33
N VAL A 164 5.73 -0.56 3.59
CA VAL A 164 5.34 0.76 3.08
C VAL A 164 6.18 1.83 3.78
N THR A 165 6.92 2.60 2.99
CA THR A 165 7.78 3.69 3.45
C THR A 165 7.29 5.06 3.00
N ALA A 166 7.76 6.13 3.65
CA ALA A 166 7.47 7.51 3.21
C ALA A 166 7.96 7.77 1.78
N GLY A 167 9.13 7.22 1.40
CA GLY A 167 9.65 7.32 0.03
C GLY A 167 8.73 6.68 -1.00
N MET A 168 8.19 5.50 -0.70
CA MET A 168 7.21 4.85 -1.59
C MET A 168 5.96 5.72 -1.78
N ILE A 169 5.51 6.42 -0.74
CA ILE A 169 4.35 7.32 -0.82
C ILE A 169 4.66 8.52 -1.72
N ASP A 170 5.89 9.06 -1.67
CA ASP A 170 6.35 10.13 -2.55
C ASP A 170 6.41 9.67 -4.02
N ASP A 171 6.94 8.48 -4.26
CA ASP A 171 7.00 7.87 -5.60
C ASP A 171 5.59 7.59 -6.14
N PHE A 172 4.67 7.13 -5.30
CA PHE A 172 3.27 6.94 -5.70
C PHE A 172 2.57 8.27 -6.03
N GLU A 173 2.82 9.35 -5.26
CA GLU A 173 2.31 10.67 -5.60
C GLU A 173 2.85 11.14 -6.95
N HIS A 174 4.15 10.97 -7.20
CA HIS A 174 4.78 11.29 -8.48
C HIS A 174 4.14 10.50 -9.63
N PHE A 175 3.95 9.19 -9.46
CA PHE A 175 3.26 8.33 -10.42
C PHE A 175 1.84 8.81 -10.73
N LEU A 176 1.06 9.18 -9.71
CA LEU A 176 -0.30 9.71 -9.91
C LEU A 176 -0.29 11.00 -10.75
N ARG A 177 0.67 11.88 -10.52
CA ARG A 177 0.77 13.16 -11.22
C ARG A 177 1.29 13.00 -12.65
N VAL A 178 2.34 12.24 -12.84
CA VAL A 178 3.04 12.13 -14.14
C VAL A 178 2.42 11.03 -15.00
N SER A 179 2.32 9.80 -14.50
CA SER A 179 1.86 8.67 -15.31
C SER A 179 0.34 8.63 -15.47
N LYS A 180 -0.42 9.08 -14.45
CA LYS A 180 -1.88 9.12 -14.49
C LYS A 180 -2.46 10.50 -14.78
N ASN A 181 -1.62 11.51 -14.97
CA ASN A 181 -2.02 12.89 -15.24
C ASN A 181 -3.07 13.42 -14.27
N CYS A 182 -2.97 13.04 -13.00
CA CYS A 182 -3.90 13.48 -11.98
C CYS A 182 -3.61 14.92 -11.56
N ALA A 183 -4.65 15.76 -11.55
CA ALA A 183 -4.57 17.09 -10.94
C ALA A 183 -4.25 16.98 -9.44
N ASN A 184 -3.62 18.03 -8.85
CA ASN A 184 -3.19 18.07 -7.46
C ASN A 184 -4.24 17.53 -6.48
N ASN A 185 -5.47 18.05 -6.54
CA ASN A 185 -6.54 17.67 -5.61
C ASN A 185 -6.96 16.21 -5.76
N THR A 186 -6.83 15.64 -6.96
CA THR A 186 -7.12 14.23 -7.25
C THR A 186 -6.03 13.34 -6.67
N ALA A 187 -4.76 13.66 -6.89
CA ALA A 187 -3.63 12.93 -6.30
C ALA A 187 -3.70 12.94 -4.76
N VAL A 188 -3.91 14.11 -4.15
CA VAL A 188 -4.10 14.25 -2.70
C VAL A 188 -5.27 13.39 -2.19
N LYS A 189 -6.34 13.25 -2.96
CA LYS A 189 -7.49 12.42 -2.58
C LYS A 189 -7.12 10.93 -2.56
N TYR A 190 -6.39 10.43 -3.55
CA TYR A 190 -5.89 9.05 -3.57
C TYR A 190 -4.89 8.78 -2.43
N LEU A 191 -3.98 9.71 -2.15
CA LEU A 191 -3.08 9.60 -1.01
C LEU A 191 -3.82 9.54 0.34
N ARG A 192 -4.94 10.25 0.49
CA ARG A 192 -5.79 10.14 1.69
C ARG A 192 -6.46 8.78 1.79
N TYR A 193 -6.87 8.18 0.68
CA TYR A 193 -7.42 6.82 0.68
C TYR A 193 -6.36 5.81 1.12
N LEU A 194 -5.15 5.92 0.58
CA LEU A 194 -4.01 5.09 1.03
C LEU A 194 -3.73 5.31 2.52
N LYS A 195 -3.70 6.56 2.99
CA LYS A 195 -3.51 6.88 4.41
C LYS A 195 -4.57 6.22 5.29
N ASN A 196 -5.84 6.25 4.91
CA ASN A 196 -6.91 5.60 5.67
C ASN A 196 -6.70 4.08 5.77
N THR A 197 -6.24 3.44 4.69
CA THR A 197 -5.90 2.00 4.69
C THR A 197 -4.70 1.71 5.60
N ILE A 198 -3.67 2.55 5.60
CA ILE A 198 -2.54 2.43 6.53
C ILE A 198 -2.99 2.62 7.99
N GLN A 199 -3.84 3.59 8.28
CA GLN A 199 -4.39 3.79 9.64
C GLN A 199 -5.21 2.56 10.09
N TYR A 200 -5.96 1.95 9.19
CA TYR A 200 -6.65 0.69 9.47
C TYR A 200 -5.65 -0.42 9.81
N ALA A 201 -4.55 -0.54 9.07
CA ALA A 201 -3.50 -1.53 9.35
C ALA A 201 -2.78 -1.28 10.69
N ILE A 202 -2.57 -0.01 11.07
CA ILE A 202 -2.00 0.37 12.37
C ILE A 202 -2.95 -0.04 13.51
N ALA A 203 -4.25 0.25 13.37
CA ALA A 203 -5.27 -0.12 14.36
C ALA A 203 -5.32 -1.65 14.60
N HIS A 204 -5.04 -2.45 13.55
CA HIS A 204 -4.94 -3.91 13.63
C HIS A 204 -3.55 -4.43 14.02
N LYS A 205 -2.60 -3.54 14.33
CA LYS A 205 -1.21 -3.87 14.73
C LYS A 205 -0.41 -4.64 13.66
N TRP A 206 -0.77 -4.51 12.38
CA TRP A 206 -0.03 -5.11 11.26
C TRP A 206 1.19 -4.28 10.87
N ILE A 207 1.20 -2.99 11.25
CA ILE A 207 2.29 -2.05 11.12
C ILE A 207 2.39 -1.23 12.40
N THR A 208 3.60 -0.89 12.83
CA THR A 208 3.87 -0.16 14.09
C THR A 208 4.11 1.32 13.87
N GLU A 209 4.63 1.70 12.71
CA GLU A 209 4.98 3.08 12.37
C GLU A 209 4.08 3.61 11.26
N ASP A 210 3.65 4.88 11.38
CA ASP A 210 2.86 5.54 10.34
C ASP A 210 3.80 6.18 9.30
N PRO A 211 3.85 5.66 8.06
CA PRO A 211 4.71 6.24 7.01
C PRO A 211 4.22 7.62 6.52
N PHE A 212 3.04 8.09 6.97
CA PHE A 212 2.52 9.43 6.71
C PHE A 212 2.85 10.46 7.78
N ILE A 213 3.65 10.11 8.80
CA ILE A 213 4.06 11.05 9.85
C ILE A 213 4.68 12.30 9.21
N GLY A 214 4.23 13.48 9.66
CA GLY A 214 4.73 14.77 9.19
C GLY A 214 4.25 15.21 7.79
N ARG A 215 3.59 14.34 7.02
CA ARG A 215 3.12 14.68 5.69
C ARG A 215 1.88 15.58 5.72
N LYS A 216 2.00 16.77 5.12
CA LYS A 216 0.90 17.72 4.94
C LYS A 216 0.31 17.59 3.54
N PHE A 217 -1.02 17.55 3.46
CA PHE A 217 -1.74 17.50 2.18
C PHE A 217 -2.20 18.91 1.80
N HIS A 218 -1.56 19.49 0.78
CA HIS A 218 -1.92 20.81 0.27
C HIS A 218 -2.94 20.68 -0.86
N ARG A 219 -4.12 21.23 -0.64
CA ARG A 219 -5.14 21.36 -1.69
C ARG A 219 -5.01 22.69 -2.38
N THR A 220 -5.12 22.68 -3.70
CA THR A 220 -5.24 23.89 -4.50
C THR A 220 -6.69 24.35 -4.44
N GLN A 221 -6.92 25.59 -4.05
CA GLN A 221 -8.25 26.18 -4.12
C GLN A 221 -8.65 26.37 -5.59
N ALA A 222 -9.82 25.84 -5.96
CA ALA A 222 -10.39 26.12 -7.26
C ALA A 222 -10.92 27.56 -7.27
N LYS A 223 -10.46 28.37 -8.21
CA LYS A 223 -11.09 29.67 -8.48
C LYS A 223 -12.47 29.36 -9.10
N ARG A 224 -13.51 29.51 -8.31
CA ARG A 224 -14.88 29.38 -8.79
C ARG A 224 -15.31 30.69 -9.37
N GLN A 225 -15.80 30.70 -10.59
CA GLN A 225 -16.52 31.80 -11.20
C GLN A 225 -18.00 31.61 -10.88
N PHE A 226 -18.70 32.68 -10.74
CA PHE A 226 -20.15 32.72 -10.55
C PHE A 226 -20.76 33.62 -11.62
N LEU A 227 -21.99 33.36 -11.97
CA LEU A 227 -22.75 34.20 -12.86
C LEU A 227 -23.37 35.39 -12.08
N THR A 228 -23.37 36.53 -12.68
CA THR A 228 -24.12 37.69 -12.18
C THR A 228 -25.62 37.51 -12.46
N GLU A 229 -26.47 38.21 -11.75
CA GLU A 229 -27.92 38.19 -11.97
C GLU A 229 -28.29 38.55 -13.41
N ALA A 230 -27.59 39.55 -13.99
CA ALA A 230 -27.78 39.94 -15.39
C ALA A 230 -27.51 38.80 -16.38
N GLU A 231 -26.43 38.06 -16.17
CA GLU A 231 -26.08 36.89 -17.00
C GLU A 231 -27.10 35.75 -16.84
N ILE A 232 -27.63 35.51 -15.62
CA ILE A 232 -28.69 34.55 -15.37
C ILE A 232 -29.97 34.94 -16.12
N MET A 233 -30.31 36.24 -16.09
CA MET A 233 -31.48 36.74 -16.83
C MET A 233 -31.31 36.68 -18.35
N GLU A 234 -30.09 36.82 -18.87
CA GLU A 234 -29.79 36.58 -20.28
C GLU A 234 -30.01 35.11 -20.67
N ILE A 235 -29.53 34.18 -19.82
CA ILE A 235 -29.75 32.74 -20.03
C ILE A 235 -31.27 32.43 -20.04
N LEU A 236 -32.03 33.03 -19.13
CA LEU A 236 -33.48 32.79 -19.06
C LEU A 236 -34.22 33.26 -20.33
N LYS A 237 -33.72 34.32 -21.01
CA LYS A 237 -34.32 34.87 -22.23
C LYS A 237 -34.00 34.04 -23.50
N LEU A 238 -33.07 33.09 -23.44
CA LEU A 238 -32.71 32.26 -24.58
C LEU A 238 -33.91 31.41 -25.01
N ASP A 239 -34.23 31.44 -26.29
CA ASP A 239 -35.29 30.62 -26.88
C ASP A 239 -34.74 29.22 -27.24
N PHE A 240 -35.28 28.21 -26.59
CA PHE A 240 -34.98 26.81 -26.82
C PHE A 240 -36.21 26.02 -27.27
N SER A 241 -37.26 26.69 -27.78
CA SER A 241 -38.51 26.07 -28.23
C SER A 241 -38.31 24.90 -29.21
N MET A 242 -37.25 25.00 -30.06
CA MET A 242 -36.87 23.93 -31.02
C MET A 242 -36.05 22.81 -30.34
N MET A 243 -35.66 22.96 -29.08
CA MET A 243 -34.82 22.02 -28.32
C MET A 243 -35.32 21.81 -26.88
N PRO A 244 -36.46 21.09 -26.68
CA PRO A 244 -37.13 20.99 -25.36
C PRO A 244 -36.21 20.47 -24.25
N ARG A 245 -35.20 19.66 -24.58
CA ARG A 245 -34.20 19.19 -23.63
C ARG A 245 -33.36 20.33 -23.07
N LEU A 246 -32.94 21.28 -23.87
CA LEU A 246 -32.15 22.43 -23.43
C LEU A 246 -33.02 23.43 -22.65
N GLU A 247 -34.29 23.56 -23.02
CA GLU A 247 -35.27 24.35 -22.28
C GLU A 247 -35.38 23.85 -20.82
N LEU A 248 -35.59 22.55 -20.62
CA LEU A 248 -35.65 21.95 -19.30
C LEU A 248 -34.36 22.13 -18.50
N VAL A 249 -33.19 22.04 -19.16
CA VAL A 249 -31.88 22.25 -18.50
C VAL A 249 -31.73 23.70 -18.09
N ARG A 250 -32.10 24.67 -18.95
CA ARG A 250 -32.11 26.10 -18.65
C ARG A 250 -32.98 26.40 -17.43
N ASP A 251 -34.21 25.95 -17.43
CA ASP A 251 -35.20 26.23 -16.40
C ASP A 251 -34.78 25.62 -15.06
N THR A 252 -34.32 24.40 -15.07
CA THR A 252 -33.77 23.74 -13.87
C THR A 252 -32.55 24.49 -13.32
N PHE A 253 -31.63 24.92 -14.21
CA PHE A 253 -30.44 25.66 -13.81
C PHE A 253 -30.80 27.03 -13.19
N VAL A 254 -31.69 27.76 -13.84
CA VAL A 254 -32.15 29.08 -13.34
C VAL A 254 -32.90 28.92 -12.02
N PHE A 255 -33.72 27.89 -11.90
CA PHE A 255 -34.39 27.55 -10.63
C PHE A 255 -33.38 27.28 -9.51
N CYS A 256 -32.30 26.51 -9.78
CA CYS A 256 -31.21 26.29 -8.83
C CYS A 256 -30.55 27.60 -8.40
N CYS A 257 -30.34 28.52 -9.34
CA CYS A 257 -29.69 29.81 -9.04
C CYS A 257 -30.52 30.69 -8.10
N PHE A 258 -31.85 30.74 -8.25
CA PHE A 258 -32.75 31.57 -7.44
C PHE A 258 -33.13 30.91 -6.11
N THR A 259 -33.23 29.61 -6.03
CA THR A 259 -33.62 28.89 -4.81
C THR A 259 -32.42 28.51 -3.94
N GLY A 260 -31.20 28.43 -4.53
CA GLY A 260 -30.02 27.90 -3.84
C GLY A 260 -30.03 26.39 -3.66
N LEU A 261 -31.02 25.67 -4.14
CA LEU A 261 -31.12 24.22 -4.09
C LEU A 261 -30.05 23.55 -4.95
N ALA A 262 -29.47 22.48 -4.47
CA ALA A 262 -28.58 21.66 -5.29
C ALA A 262 -29.41 20.83 -6.31
N PHE A 263 -28.80 20.46 -7.43
CA PHE A 263 -29.49 19.68 -8.47
C PHE A 263 -30.07 18.35 -7.96
N CYS A 264 -29.39 17.69 -6.99
CA CYS A 264 -29.87 16.46 -6.35
C CYS A 264 -31.19 16.70 -5.62
N ASP A 265 -31.33 17.84 -4.93
CA ASP A 265 -32.52 18.19 -4.14
C ASP A 265 -33.71 18.53 -5.06
N ILE A 266 -33.45 19.24 -6.17
CA ILE A 266 -34.48 19.52 -7.18
C ILE A 266 -35.00 18.24 -7.83
N LYS A 267 -34.11 17.25 -8.08
CA LYS A 267 -34.52 15.97 -8.65
C LYS A 267 -35.51 15.20 -7.77
N SER A 268 -35.44 15.38 -6.47
CA SER A 268 -36.34 14.76 -5.49
C SER A 268 -37.49 15.66 -5.03
N LEU A 269 -37.49 16.93 -5.40
CA LEU A 269 -38.49 17.92 -4.99
C LEU A 269 -39.90 17.53 -5.48
N GLN A 270 -40.87 17.53 -4.58
CA GLN A 270 -42.28 17.26 -4.85
C GLN A 270 -43.14 18.47 -4.51
N TRP A 271 -44.33 18.55 -5.08
CA TRP A 271 -45.28 19.61 -4.77
C TRP A 271 -45.66 19.67 -3.27
N SER A 272 -45.59 18.55 -2.60
CA SER A 272 -45.81 18.46 -1.14
C SER A 272 -44.74 19.19 -0.31
N ASP A 273 -43.57 19.43 -0.89
CA ASP A 273 -42.43 20.05 -0.20
C ASP A 273 -42.48 21.58 -0.33
N ILE A 274 -43.47 22.11 -1.09
CA ILE A 274 -43.63 23.55 -1.32
C ILE A 274 -44.78 24.04 -0.43
N GLU A 275 -44.44 24.74 0.64
CA GLU A 275 -45.42 25.46 1.46
C GLU A 275 -45.67 26.85 0.88
N LYS A 276 -46.84 27.45 1.18
CA LYS A 276 -47.10 28.82 0.80
C LYS A 276 -46.04 29.70 1.46
N ASP A 277 -45.25 30.39 0.62
CA ASP A 277 -44.17 31.32 0.98
C ASP A 277 -42.82 30.68 1.37
N CYS A 278 -42.65 29.35 1.26
CA CYS A 278 -41.37 28.67 1.50
C CYS A 278 -41.15 27.53 0.51
N ILE A 279 -39.91 27.35 0.07
CA ILE A 279 -39.43 26.15 -0.64
C ILE A 279 -38.42 25.40 0.25
#